data_03e8cda7f5035cb48abec3ceffdaf70a
#
_entry.id   03e8cda7f5035cb48abec3ceffdaf70a
#
_cell.length_a   1.000
_cell.length_b   1.000
_cell.length_c   1.000
_cell.angle_alpha   90.00
_cell.angle_beta   90.00
_cell.angle_gamma   90.00
#
_symmetry.space_group_name_H-M   'P 1'
#
loop_
_entity.id
_entity.type
_entity.pdbx_description
1 polymer ?
#
loop_
_entity_poly.entity_id
_entity_poly.type
_entity_poly.pdbx_seq_one_letter_code
_entity_poly.pdbx_strand_id
1 'polypeptide(L)' 'MKRRIVGYDNDGEGHWRAILDCGHPQHVRHDPPLVSREWVLTEEGRASRLGHELDCKRCDEEEQ' A
#
# COMPACT_ATOMS: atom_id res chain seq x y z
N MET A 1 -7.87 10.76 0.24
CA MET A 1 -9.05 9.96 0.65
C MET A 1 -8.60 8.63 1.22
N LYS A 2 -9.07 8.28 2.39
CA LYS A 2 -8.65 7.04 3.04
C LYS A 2 -9.41 5.84 2.49
N ARG A 3 -8.67 4.80 2.15
CA ARG A 3 -9.20 3.53 1.64
C ARG A 3 -8.54 2.36 2.36
N ARG A 4 -9.24 1.26 2.49
CA ARG A 4 -8.73 0.08 3.17
C ARG A 4 -7.89 -0.77 2.25
N ILE A 5 -6.85 -1.37 2.81
CA ILE A 5 -6.00 -2.32 2.10
C ILE A 5 -6.75 -3.65 2.00
N VAL A 6 -6.94 -4.14 0.78
CA VAL A 6 -7.60 -5.42 0.53
C VAL A 6 -6.67 -6.48 -0.05
N GLY A 7 -5.45 -6.09 -0.43
CA GLY A 7 -4.47 -7.01 -0.97
C GLY A 7 -3.16 -6.32 -1.27
N TYR A 8 -2.26 -7.06 -1.91
CA TYR A 8 -0.95 -6.56 -2.30
C TYR A 8 -0.55 -7.16 -3.63
N ASP A 9 0.29 -6.43 -4.38
CA ASP A 9 0.96 -6.98 -5.54
C ASP A 9 2.39 -6.44 -5.61
N ASN A 10 3.16 -6.94 -6.58
CA ASN A 10 4.52 -6.50 -6.83
C ASN A 10 4.54 -5.77 -8.16
N ASP A 11 5.25 -4.65 -8.24
CA ASP A 11 5.29 -3.81 -9.42
C ASP A 11 6.22 -4.31 -10.53
N GLY A 12 6.83 -5.49 -10.34
CA GLY A 12 7.78 -6.04 -11.29
C GLY A 12 9.22 -5.61 -11.05
N GLU A 13 9.44 -4.61 -10.23
CA GLU A 13 10.78 -4.12 -9.86
C GLU A 13 11.18 -4.51 -8.43
N GLY A 14 10.36 -5.33 -7.79
CA GLY A 14 10.61 -5.76 -6.42
C GLY A 14 9.98 -4.87 -5.35
N HIS A 15 9.21 -3.88 -5.77
CA HIS A 15 8.51 -3.01 -4.83
C HIS A 15 7.07 -3.48 -4.61
N TRP A 16 6.63 -3.44 -3.37
CA TRP A 16 5.27 -3.83 -3.02
C TRP A 16 4.29 -2.69 -3.19
N ARG A 17 3.09 -3.03 -3.63
CA ARG A 17 1.98 -2.08 -3.72
C ARG A 17 0.81 -2.66 -2.94
N ALA A 18 0.18 -1.83 -2.11
CA ALA A 18 -1.08 -2.19 -1.47
C ALA A 18 -2.22 -1.93 -2.46
N ILE A 19 -3.10 -2.88 -2.59
CA ILE A 19 -4.31 -2.71 -3.39
C ILE A 19 -5.41 -2.25 -2.44
N LEU A 20 -6.01 -1.12 -2.76
CA LEU A 20 -7.01 -0.50 -1.92
C LEU A 20 -8.42 -0.90 -2.37
N ASP A 21 -9.40 -0.72 -1.50
CA ASP A 21 -10.78 -1.14 -1.77
C ASP A 21 -11.44 -0.36 -2.92
N CYS A 22 -10.85 0.73 -3.32
CA CYS A 22 -11.26 1.48 -4.51
C CYS A 22 -10.66 0.92 -5.82
N GLY A 23 -9.80 -0.11 -5.72
CA GLY A 23 -9.12 -0.71 -6.85
C GLY A 23 -7.80 -0.05 -7.24
N HIS A 24 -7.45 1.07 -6.62
CA HIS A 24 -6.19 1.75 -6.93
C HIS A 24 -5.02 1.17 -6.15
N PRO A 25 -3.87 0.94 -6.81
CA PRO A 25 -2.66 0.52 -6.11
C PRO A 25 -1.95 1.72 -5.47
N GLN A 26 -1.34 1.48 -4.32
CA GLN A 26 -0.56 2.49 -3.61
C GLN A 26 0.77 1.86 -3.21
N HIS A 27 1.89 2.45 -3.62
CA HIS A 27 3.21 1.94 -3.28
C HIS A 27 3.46 2.02 -1.77
N VAL A 28 3.98 0.94 -1.20
CA VAL A 28 4.30 0.82 0.22
C VAL A 28 5.75 0.36 0.35
N ARG A 29 6.68 1.21 -0.02
CA ARG A 29 8.10 0.90 -0.04
C ARG A 29 8.71 0.89 1.35
N HIS A 30 9.67 -0.01 1.54
CA HIS A 30 10.59 0.05 2.67
C HIS A 30 11.93 0.56 2.12
N ASP A 31 12.29 1.78 2.48
CA ASP A 31 13.48 2.46 1.95
C ASP A 31 14.16 3.26 3.08
N PRO A 32 14.80 2.57 4.04
CA PRO A 32 15.44 3.26 5.15
C PRO A 32 16.66 4.06 4.67
N PRO A 33 17.03 5.14 5.37
CA PRO A 33 16.36 5.65 6.58
C PRO A 33 15.14 6.53 6.33
N LEU A 34 14.83 6.83 5.06
CA LEU A 34 13.77 7.78 4.70
C LEU A 34 12.36 7.24 4.98
N VAL A 35 12.12 5.98 4.63
CA VAL A 35 10.84 5.32 4.84
C VAL A 35 11.09 3.96 5.48
N SER A 36 10.53 3.73 6.65
CA SER A 36 10.65 2.45 7.34
C SER A 36 9.31 1.75 7.37
N ARG A 37 9.19 0.67 6.59
CA ARG A 37 7.97 -0.15 6.51
C ARG A 37 8.35 -1.62 6.49
N GLU A 38 9.03 -2.06 7.54
CA GLU A 38 9.53 -3.43 7.63
C GLU A 38 8.43 -4.48 7.48
N TRP A 39 7.21 -4.15 7.87
CA TRP A 39 6.07 -5.05 7.76
C TRP A 39 5.80 -5.50 6.32
N VAL A 40 6.18 -4.71 5.32
CA VAL A 40 5.93 -5.05 3.92
C VAL A 40 6.87 -6.16 3.43
N LEU A 41 7.99 -6.38 4.12
CA LEU A 41 8.99 -7.35 3.71
C LEU A 41 8.59 -8.80 4.00
N THR A 42 7.62 -9.03 4.88
CA THR A 42 7.19 -10.36 5.26
C THR A 42 5.72 -10.57 4.93
N GLU A 43 5.35 -11.82 4.65
CA GLU A 43 3.97 -12.18 4.39
C GLU A 43 3.08 -11.91 5.61
N GLU A 44 3.58 -12.24 6.80
CA GLU A 44 2.85 -12.00 8.04
C GLU A 44 2.62 -10.52 8.30
N GLY A 45 3.63 -9.70 8.02
CA GLY A 45 3.51 -8.25 8.16
C GLY A 45 2.48 -7.68 7.20
N ARG A 46 2.50 -8.12 5.95
CA ARG A 46 1.51 -7.69 4.96
C ARG A 46 0.09 -8.10 5.37
N ALA A 47 -0.08 -9.36 5.80
CA ALA A 47 -1.38 -9.84 6.24
C ALA A 47 -1.92 -9.07 7.44
N SER A 48 -1.03 -8.67 8.36
CA SER A 48 -1.42 -7.92 9.56
C SER A 48 -1.97 -6.53 9.23
N ARG A 49 -1.67 -6.01 8.05
CA ARG A 49 -2.11 -4.67 7.62
C ARG A 49 -3.34 -4.69 6.74
N LEU A 50 -3.86 -5.87 6.41
CA LEU A 50 -5.12 -5.96 5.66
C LEU A 50 -6.25 -5.32 6.47
N GLY A 51 -7.06 -4.48 5.81
CA GLY A 51 -8.13 -3.74 6.47
C GLY A 51 -7.70 -2.41 7.07
N HIS A 52 -6.39 -2.13 7.15
CA HIS A 52 -5.90 -0.81 7.57
C HIS A 52 -6.12 0.21 6.46
N GLU A 53 -6.25 1.47 6.84
CA GLU A 53 -6.50 2.56 5.90
C GLU A 53 -5.21 3.24 5.46
N LEU A 54 -5.16 3.56 4.17
CA LEU A 54 -4.12 4.40 3.58
C LEU A 54 -4.79 5.50 2.77
N ASP A 55 -4.09 6.63 2.63
CA ASP A 55 -4.56 7.70 1.76
C ASP A 55 -4.38 7.29 0.31
N CYS A 56 -5.48 7.24 -0.43
CA CYS A 56 -5.44 6.97 -1.85
C CYS A 56 -5.31 8.29 -2.62
N LYS A 57 -4.11 8.55 -3.10
CA LYS A 57 -3.83 9.78 -3.85
C LYS A 57 -4.63 9.85 -5.15
N ARG A 58 -4.88 8.71 -5.77
CA ARG A 58 -5.65 8.65 -7.01
C ARG A 58 -7.11 9.02 -6.80
N CYS A 59 -7.70 8.58 -5.68
CA CYS A 59 -9.06 8.99 -5.34
C CYS A 59 -9.13 10.49 -5.12
N ASP A 60 -8.14 11.06 -4.46
CA ASP A 60 -8.07 12.51 -4.24
C ASP A 60 -7.97 13.26 -5.56
N GLU A 61 -7.18 12.75 -6.50
CA GLU A 61 -7.04 13.36 -7.83
C GLU A 61 -8.31 13.25 -8.66
N GLU A 62 -8.99 12.11 -8.58
CA GLU A 62 -10.20 11.85 -9.35
C GLU A 62 -11.43 12.62 -8.87
N GLU A 63 -11.43 13.05 -7.63
CA GLU A 63 -12.51 13.85 -7.07
C GLU A 63 -12.50 15.31 -7.54
N GLN A 64 -11.42 15.73 -8.15
CA GLN A 64 -11.33 17.06 -8.71
C GLN A 64 -11.96 17.09 -10.11
#